data_1d61cd7536311337b01db75acf42e384
#
_entry.id   1d61cd7536311337b01db75acf42e384
#
_cell.length_a   1.000
_cell.length_b   1.000
_cell.length_c   1.000
_cell.angle_alpha   90.00
_cell.angle_beta   90.00
_cell.angle_gamma   90.00
#
_symmetry.space_group_name_H-M   'P 1'
#
loop_
_entity.id
_entity.type
_entity.pdbx_description
1 polymer ?
#
loop_
_entity_poly.entity_id
_entity_poly.type
_entity_poly.pdbx_seq_one_letter_code
_entity_poly.pdbx_strand_id
1 'polypeptide(L)'
;TKDFEFFGRYVEYTDDSILTLATADAILAGRLSLVADYYVRYAEAYPSPMGGYGNCFQNWVIQKTRTGYAPAYNSCGNGSAMRVGPVGWAFDTKNDTMNAAKVSQATAMCIFLARKGASKDEIQQCMEQEFGYRFPLTIAELQKRYSWNGVDGEGNGGICQDSVPQAIQCALQATDFEDAVRNAISIGGDSDTIGCITGSIAEALYGVPANMCEKAMTYLPENFQKLVTEFEAKYGSGLRKTEGR
;
A
#
# COMPACT_ATOMS: atom_id res chain seq x y z
N THR A 1 13.38 -5.39 15.03
CA THR A 1 13.45 -4.23 15.95
C THR A 1 12.90 -3.00 15.27
N LYS A 2 12.28 -2.08 16.04
CA LYS A 2 11.82 -0.76 15.59
C LYS A 2 12.93 0.30 15.58
N ASP A 3 14.09 -0.03 16.13
CA ASP A 3 15.24 0.88 16.20
C ASP A 3 16.06 0.77 14.91
N PHE A 4 15.76 1.67 13.96
CA PHE A 4 16.47 1.84 12.70
C PHE A 4 16.36 3.29 12.22
N GLU A 5 17.34 3.73 11.39
CA GLU A 5 17.30 5.02 10.73
C GLU A 5 16.18 5.01 9.66
N PHE A 6 15.17 5.87 9.80
CA PHE A 6 13.99 5.87 8.94
C PHE A 6 14.31 6.25 7.48
N PHE A 7 15.20 7.21 7.29
CA PHE A 7 15.69 7.68 5.99
C PHE A 7 17.18 7.46 5.86
N GLY A 8 17.59 6.20 5.74
CA GLY A 8 18.98 5.81 5.64
C GLY A 8 19.61 6.14 4.27
N ARG A 9 20.90 5.81 4.13
CA ARG A 9 21.70 6.16 2.95
C ARG A 9 21.23 5.51 1.63
N TYR A 10 20.56 4.36 1.71
CA TYR A 10 20.20 3.53 0.55
C TYR A 10 18.67 3.44 0.36
N VAL A 11 17.95 4.47 0.77
CA VAL A 11 16.48 4.53 0.55
C VAL A 11 16.21 4.85 -0.90
N GLU A 12 15.43 4.00 -1.55
CA GLU A 12 14.93 4.18 -2.91
C GLU A 12 13.45 3.75 -2.98
N TYR A 13 12.76 4.20 -4.02
CA TYR A 13 11.40 3.74 -4.31
C TYR A 13 11.44 2.37 -5.02
N THR A 14 10.47 1.51 -4.69
CA THR A 14 10.32 0.16 -5.23
C THR A 14 9.18 0.10 -6.26
N ASP A 15 8.86 -1.10 -6.74
CA ASP A 15 7.68 -1.33 -7.57
C ASP A 15 6.38 -1.03 -6.84
N ASP A 16 6.34 -1.12 -5.50
CA ASP A 16 5.23 -0.63 -4.68
C ASP A 16 4.90 0.83 -4.99
N SER A 17 5.90 1.70 -4.95
CA SER A 17 5.74 3.13 -5.22
C SER A 17 5.33 3.39 -6.67
N ILE A 18 6.03 2.76 -7.62
CA ILE A 18 5.80 2.95 -9.07
C ILE A 18 4.38 2.56 -9.44
N LEU A 19 3.92 1.39 -8.99
CA LEU A 19 2.60 0.88 -9.36
C LEU A 19 1.46 1.53 -8.58
N THR A 20 1.72 2.04 -7.37
CA THR A 20 0.81 2.92 -6.64
C THR A 20 0.59 4.22 -7.40
N LEU A 21 1.68 4.84 -7.89
CA LEU A 21 1.60 6.07 -8.70
C LEU A 21 0.93 5.82 -10.05
N ALA A 22 1.15 4.67 -10.69
CA ALA A 22 0.41 4.30 -11.90
C ALA A 22 -1.10 4.20 -11.66
N THR A 23 -1.52 3.69 -10.49
CA THR A 23 -2.93 3.66 -10.09
C THR A 23 -3.47 5.07 -9.87
N ALA A 24 -2.72 5.94 -9.17
CA ALA A 24 -3.10 7.33 -8.93
C ALA A 24 -3.25 8.11 -10.25
N ASP A 25 -2.33 7.93 -11.20
CA ASP A 25 -2.38 8.57 -12.52
C ASP A 25 -3.61 8.12 -13.33
N ALA A 26 -3.94 6.82 -13.33
CA ALA A 26 -5.14 6.30 -13.97
C ALA A 26 -6.43 6.89 -13.38
N ILE A 27 -6.46 7.08 -12.06
CA ILE A 27 -7.58 7.71 -11.34
C ILE A 27 -7.69 9.20 -11.69
N LEU A 28 -6.58 9.94 -11.66
CA LEU A 28 -6.54 11.37 -12.03
C LEU A 28 -7.04 11.62 -13.45
N ALA A 29 -6.65 10.74 -14.37
CA ALA A 29 -7.09 10.78 -15.76
C ALA A 29 -8.55 10.32 -15.98
N GLY A 30 -9.24 9.83 -14.94
CA GLY A 30 -10.59 9.24 -15.09
C GLY A 30 -10.60 7.92 -15.88
N ARG A 31 -9.48 7.20 -15.91
CA ARG A 31 -9.26 6.02 -16.75
C ARG A 31 -8.92 4.75 -15.94
N LEU A 32 -9.48 4.60 -14.76
CA LEU A 32 -9.19 3.45 -13.90
C LEU A 32 -9.49 2.10 -14.59
N SER A 33 -10.48 2.05 -15.50
CA SER A 33 -10.76 0.86 -16.31
C SER A 33 -9.60 0.44 -17.23
N LEU A 34 -8.67 1.35 -17.52
CA LEU A 34 -7.47 1.15 -18.32
C LEU A 34 -6.20 1.07 -17.47
N VAL A 35 -6.31 0.86 -16.17
CA VAL A 35 -5.15 0.85 -15.23
C VAL A 35 -4.06 -0.14 -15.66
N ALA A 36 -4.42 -1.22 -16.32
CA ALA A 36 -3.47 -2.19 -16.89
C ALA A 36 -2.49 -1.55 -17.89
N ASP A 37 -2.95 -0.58 -18.68
CA ASP A 37 -2.07 0.14 -19.65
C ASP A 37 -1.14 1.11 -18.92
N TYR A 38 -1.61 1.69 -17.81
CA TYR A 38 -0.77 2.50 -16.93
C TYR A 38 0.32 1.66 -16.27
N TYR A 39 0.01 0.46 -15.78
CA TYR A 39 1.03 -0.44 -15.22
C TYR A 39 2.12 -0.81 -16.24
N VAL A 40 1.76 -1.11 -17.49
CA VAL A 40 2.73 -1.37 -18.55
C VAL A 40 3.60 -0.15 -18.79
N ARG A 41 2.98 1.03 -19.01
CA ARG A 41 3.70 2.29 -19.28
C ARG A 41 4.71 2.62 -18.17
N TYR A 42 4.31 2.45 -16.90
CA TYR A 42 5.18 2.73 -15.76
C TYR A 42 6.28 1.68 -15.62
N ALA A 43 5.97 0.40 -15.83
CA ALA A 43 6.98 -0.65 -15.79
C ALA A 43 8.02 -0.50 -16.92
N GLU A 44 7.61 -0.05 -18.10
CA GLU A 44 8.54 0.25 -19.21
C GLU A 44 9.40 1.50 -18.94
N ALA A 45 8.81 2.53 -18.32
CA ALA A 45 9.53 3.76 -17.97
C ALA A 45 10.53 3.55 -16.81
N TYR A 46 10.24 2.60 -15.91
CA TYR A 46 11.04 2.28 -14.74
C TYR A 46 11.33 0.78 -14.67
N PRO A 47 12.15 0.22 -15.57
CA PRO A 47 12.27 -1.22 -15.78
C PRO A 47 13.02 -1.96 -14.68
N SER A 48 13.76 -1.26 -13.81
CA SER A 48 14.64 -1.86 -12.81
C SER A 48 14.56 -1.13 -11.45
N PRO A 49 13.40 -1.12 -10.79
CA PRO A 49 13.31 -0.53 -9.46
C PRO A 49 14.11 -1.36 -8.44
N MET A 50 14.40 -0.78 -7.27
CA MET A 50 14.94 -1.54 -6.15
C MET A 50 14.02 -2.73 -5.83
N GLY A 51 14.57 -3.92 -5.60
CA GLY A 51 13.80 -5.15 -5.38
C GLY A 51 13.25 -5.80 -6.65
N GLY A 52 13.09 -5.04 -7.75
CA GLY A 52 12.55 -5.52 -9.02
C GLY A 52 11.04 -5.73 -8.99
N TYR A 53 10.47 -6.10 -10.12
CA TYR A 53 9.07 -6.53 -10.23
C TYR A 53 8.96 -8.04 -10.02
N GLY A 54 7.84 -8.51 -9.46
CA GLY A 54 7.57 -9.93 -9.37
C GLY A 54 7.53 -10.61 -10.77
N ASN A 55 8.09 -11.81 -10.89
CA ASN A 55 8.25 -12.52 -12.16
C ASN A 55 6.96 -12.67 -12.98
N CYS A 56 5.83 -12.97 -12.32
CA CYS A 56 4.55 -13.10 -13.01
C CYS A 56 4.09 -11.77 -13.62
N PHE A 57 4.32 -10.66 -12.92
CA PHE A 57 4.00 -9.32 -13.41
C PHE A 57 4.92 -8.94 -14.58
N GLN A 58 6.23 -9.18 -14.48
CA GLN A 58 7.16 -8.93 -15.59
C GLN A 58 6.77 -9.70 -16.85
N ASN A 59 6.48 -10.98 -16.73
CA ASN A 59 6.04 -11.80 -17.87
C ASN A 59 4.74 -11.28 -18.49
N TRP A 60 3.79 -10.84 -17.66
CA TRP A 60 2.55 -10.23 -18.10
C TRP A 60 2.79 -8.91 -18.84
N VAL A 61 3.67 -8.03 -18.34
CA VAL A 61 4.08 -6.80 -19.03
C VAL A 61 4.69 -7.11 -20.37
N ILE A 62 5.67 -8.01 -20.44
CA ILE A 62 6.34 -8.44 -21.69
C ILE A 62 5.32 -8.95 -22.71
N GLN A 63 4.39 -9.79 -22.28
CA GLN A 63 3.34 -10.31 -23.16
C GLN A 63 2.46 -9.16 -23.70
N LYS A 64 1.97 -8.28 -22.80
CA LYS A 64 1.08 -7.18 -23.19
C LYS A 64 1.79 -6.19 -24.12
N THR A 65 3.06 -5.86 -23.88
CA THR A 65 3.87 -5.02 -24.75
C THR A 65 4.04 -5.64 -26.14
N ARG A 66 4.34 -6.95 -26.22
CA ARG A 66 4.60 -7.63 -27.49
C ARG A 66 3.37 -7.87 -28.35
N THR A 67 2.23 -8.15 -27.72
CA THR A 67 1.02 -8.62 -28.43
C THR A 67 -0.14 -7.64 -28.39
N GLY A 68 -0.01 -6.54 -27.63
CA GLY A 68 -1.11 -5.61 -27.34
C GLY A 68 -2.13 -6.16 -26.32
N TYR A 69 -2.03 -7.44 -25.96
CA TYR A 69 -2.98 -8.11 -25.07
C TYR A 69 -2.28 -9.09 -24.12
N ALA A 70 -2.66 -9.04 -22.86
CA ALA A 70 -2.37 -10.08 -21.89
C ALA A 70 -3.57 -10.24 -20.94
N PRO A 71 -4.12 -11.46 -20.78
CA PRO A 71 -5.22 -11.70 -19.85
C PRO A 71 -4.75 -11.47 -18.41
N ALA A 72 -5.69 -11.19 -17.51
CA ALA A 72 -5.42 -11.26 -16.08
C ALA A 72 -4.97 -12.67 -15.72
N TYR A 73 -3.94 -12.78 -14.90
CA TYR A 73 -3.44 -14.05 -14.38
C TYR A 73 -3.88 -14.21 -12.92
N ASN A 74 -4.24 -15.42 -12.54
CA ASN A 74 -4.71 -15.73 -11.18
C ASN A 74 -3.52 -15.70 -10.20
N SER A 75 -3.11 -14.50 -9.81
CA SER A 75 -2.04 -14.29 -8.82
C SER A 75 -2.63 -14.24 -7.42
N CYS A 76 -2.03 -14.98 -6.49
CA CYS A 76 -2.24 -14.80 -5.06
C CYS A 76 -1.26 -13.79 -4.44
N GLY A 77 -0.30 -13.28 -5.22
CA GLY A 77 0.70 -12.32 -4.78
C GLY A 77 0.08 -11.00 -4.26
N ASN A 78 0.77 -10.37 -3.32
CA ASN A 78 0.33 -9.16 -2.63
C ASN A 78 0.44 -7.87 -3.46
N GLY A 79 0.99 -7.95 -4.67
CA GLY A 79 1.18 -6.79 -5.56
C GLY A 79 -0.10 -6.00 -5.88
N SER A 80 -1.29 -6.61 -5.81
CA SER A 80 -2.53 -5.85 -5.95
C SER A 80 -2.84 -5.01 -4.71
N ALA A 81 -2.50 -5.50 -3.52
CA ALA A 81 -2.75 -4.82 -2.25
C ALA A 81 -1.82 -3.62 -2.03
N MET A 82 -0.55 -3.72 -2.44
CA MET A 82 0.42 -2.64 -2.29
C MET A 82 0.05 -1.39 -3.10
N ARG A 83 -0.58 -1.56 -4.28
CA ARG A 83 -0.85 -0.46 -5.23
C ARG A 83 -2.26 0.11 -5.16
N VAL A 84 -3.11 -0.37 -4.26
CA VAL A 84 -4.53 0.01 -4.19
C VAL A 84 -4.80 1.26 -3.35
N GLY A 85 -3.79 1.76 -2.63
CA GLY A 85 -3.93 2.92 -1.74
C GLY A 85 -4.74 4.08 -2.34
N PRO A 86 -4.44 4.56 -3.55
CA PRO A 86 -5.18 5.65 -4.19
C PRO A 86 -6.69 5.40 -4.36
N VAL A 87 -7.12 4.14 -4.48
CA VAL A 87 -8.55 3.78 -4.58
C VAL A 87 -9.28 4.11 -3.28
N GLY A 88 -8.68 3.81 -2.12
CA GLY A 88 -9.27 4.15 -0.82
C GLY A 88 -9.47 5.65 -0.60
N TRP A 89 -8.68 6.48 -1.27
CA TRP A 89 -8.77 7.95 -1.22
C TRP A 89 -9.76 8.53 -2.23
N ALA A 90 -9.89 7.95 -3.42
CA ALA A 90 -10.55 8.57 -4.56
C ALA A 90 -12.08 8.41 -4.58
N PHE A 91 -12.63 7.45 -3.85
CA PHE A 91 -14.06 7.14 -3.89
C PHE A 91 -14.77 7.49 -2.58
N ASP A 92 -16.03 7.94 -2.68
CA ASP A 92 -16.79 8.46 -1.54
C ASP A 92 -17.84 7.52 -0.98
N THR A 93 -18.06 6.37 -1.64
CA THR A 93 -18.95 5.31 -1.14
C THR A 93 -18.21 3.98 -0.98
N LYS A 94 -18.67 3.16 -0.04
CA LYS A 94 -18.16 1.80 0.18
C LYS A 94 -18.23 0.96 -1.11
N ASN A 95 -19.38 1.00 -1.80
CA ASN A 95 -19.60 0.22 -3.01
C ASN A 95 -18.64 0.63 -4.14
N ASP A 96 -18.45 1.92 -4.38
CA ASP A 96 -17.53 2.39 -5.41
C ASP A 96 -16.09 2.03 -5.08
N THR A 97 -15.68 2.17 -3.83
CA THR A 97 -14.35 1.75 -3.35
C THR A 97 -14.13 0.26 -3.57
N MET A 98 -15.08 -0.58 -3.18
CA MET A 98 -15.00 -2.03 -3.34
C MET A 98 -14.97 -2.45 -4.82
N ASN A 99 -15.81 -1.84 -5.65
CA ASN A 99 -15.86 -2.13 -7.09
C ASN A 99 -14.56 -1.69 -7.80
N ALA A 100 -13.99 -0.56 -7.42
CA ALA A 100 -12.74 -0.06 -7.96
C ALA A 100 -11.53 -0.91 -7.53
N ALA A 101 -11.50 -1.33 -6.28
CA ALA A 101 -10.41 -2.13 -5.71
C ALA A 101 -10.37 -3.58 -6.22
N LYS A 102 -11.50 -4.15 -6.58
CA LYS A 102 -11.66 -5.55 -7.06
C LYS A 102 -10.99 -6.59 -6.14
N VAL A 103 -9.72 -6.93 -6.40
CA VAL A 103 -8.99 -7.99 -5.69
C VAL A 103 -8.35 -7.54 -4.37
N SER A 104 -8.21 -6.24 -4.12
CA SER A 104 -7.54 -5.70 -2.92
C SER A 104 -8.49 -4.89 -2.05
N GLN A 105 -9.70 -5.39 -1.94
CA GLN A 105 -10.80 -4.70 -1.29
C GLN A 105 -10.54 -4.39 0.18
N ALA A 106 -9.90 -5.29 0.92
CA ALA A 106 -9.62 -5.10 2.34
C ALA A 106 -8.73 -3.87 2.60
N THR A 107 -7.63 -3.72 1.87
CA THR A 107 -6.73 -2.55 2.01
C THR A 107 -7.46 -1.25 1.65
N ALA A 108 -8.14 -1.21 0.50
CA ALA A 108 -8.89 -0.02 0.08
C ALA A 108 -9.99 0.33 1.07
N MET A 109 -10.67 -0.67 1.64
CA MET A 109 -11.71 -0.48 2.63
C MET A 109 -11.17 0.07 3.96
N CYS A 110 -10.02 -0.41 4.45
CA CYS A 110 -9.37 0.17 5.62
C CYS A 110 -9.09 1.66 5.42
N ILE A 111 -8.51 2.04 4.28
CA ILE A 111 -8.19 3.43 3.96
C ILE A 111 -9.48 4.27 3.85
N PHE A 112 -10.49 3.77 3.15
CA PHE A 112 -11.79 4.43 3.03
C PHE A 112 -12.44 4.68 4.40
N LEU A 113 -12.51 3.66 5.25
CA LEU A 113 -13.11 3.76 6.59
C LEU A 113 -12.32 4.74 7.48
N ALA A 114 -10.99 4.64 7.51
CA ALA A 114 -10.13 5.55 8.25
C ALA A 114 -10.33 7.01 7.80
N ARG A 115 -10.35 7.26 6.50
CA ARG A 115 -10.62 8.58 5.91
C ARG A 115 -12.00 9.13 6.28
N LYS A 116 -13.00 8.27 6.44
CA LYS A 116 -14.35 8.64 6.87
C LYS A 116 -14.49 8.80 8.38
N GLY A 117 -13.40 8.63 9.14
CA GLY A 117 -13.36 8.85 10.59
C GLY A 117 -13.74 7.64 11.42
N ALA A 118 -13.79 6.44 10.83
CA ALA A 118 -14.01 5.22 11.59
C ALA A 118 -12.86 4.99 12.60
N SER A 119 -13.22 4.51 13.78
CA SER A 119 -12.25 4.10 14.81
C SER A 119 -11.50 2.84 14.39
N LYS A 120 -10.36 2.58 15.02
CA LYS A 120 -9.59 1.35 14.79
C LYS A 120 -10.41 0.09 15.07
N ASP A 121 -11.25 0.12 16.10
CA ASP A 121 -12.13 -1.00 16.47
C ASP A 121 -13.18 -1.26 15.39
N GLU A 122 -13.79 -0.20 14.83
CA GLU A 122 -14.75 -0.32 13.73
C GLU A 122 -14.10 -0.86 12.45
N ILE A 123 -12.87 -0.43 12.15
CA ILE A 123 -12.10 -0.96 11.02
C ILE A 123 -11.77 -2.43 11.26
N GLN A 124 -11.26 -2.79 12.44
CA GLN A 124 -10.97 -4.17 12.79
C GLN A 124 -12.21 -5.05 12.66
N GLN A 125 -13.34 -4.62 13.23
CA GLN A 125 -14.60 -5.35 13.15
C GLN A 125 -15.05 -5.58 11.69
N CYS A 126 -14.93 -4.56 10.84
CA CYS A 126 -15.22 -4.69 9.41
C CYS A 126 -14.32 -5.74 8.75
N MET A 127 -13.02 -5.71 9.03
CA MET A 127 -12.07 -6.69 8.48
C MET A 127 -12.37 -8.13 8.94
N GLU A 128 -12.77 -8.29 10.19
CA GLU A 128 -13.14 -9.60 10.73
C GLU A 128 -14.45 -10.13 10.15
N GLN A 129 -15.45 -9.27 10.00
CA GLN A 129 -16.78 -9.67 9.55
C GLN A 129 -16.87 -9.86 8.03
N GLU A 130 -16.29 -8.95 7.24
CA GLU A 130 -16.45 -8.95 5.79
C GLU A 130 -15.34 -9.71 5.06
N PHE A 131 -14.14 -9.75 5.63
CA PHE A 131 -12.97 -10.38 5.00
C PHE A 131 -12.47 -11.63 5.73
N GLY A 132 -13.04 -11.94 6.91
CA GLY A 132 -12.68 -13.12 7.68
C GLY A 132 -11.30 -13.05 8.33
N TYR A 133 -10.67 -11.88 8.36
CA TYR A 133 -9.35 -11.70 8.99
C TYR A 133 -9.44 -11.88 10.51
N ARG A 134 -8.29 -12.17 11.12
CA ARG A 134 -8.14 -12.29 12.57
C ARG A 134 -6.83 -11.62 12.97
N PHE A 135 -6.83 -10.96 14.11
CA PHE A 135 -5.70 -10.17 14.60
C PHE A 135 -5.31 -10.62 16.02
N PRO A 136 -4.97 -11.91 16.23
CA PRO A 136 -4.76 -12.47 17.57
C PRO A 136 -3.40 -12.12 18.19
N LEU A 137 -2.45 -11.60 17.38
CA LEU A 137 -1.08 -11.37 17.80
C LEU A 137 -0.84 -9.90 18.11
N THR A 138 0.03 -9.62 19.06
CA THR A 138 0.63 -8.29 19.25
C THR A 138 1.78 -8.07 18.27
N ILE A 139 2.20 -6.82 18.07
CA ILE A 139 3.40 -6.51 17.27
C ILE A 139 4.64 -7.23 17.82
N ALA A 140 4.80 -7.30 19.14
CA ALA A 140 5.92 -8.01 19.77
C ALA A 140 5.91 -9.52 19.50
N GLU A 141 4.74 -10.12 19.35
CA GLU A 141 4.60 -11.52 18.94
C GLU A 141 4.87 -11.70 17.44
N LEU A 142 4.36 -10.81 16.60
CA LEU A 142 4.66 -10.82 15.16
C LEU A 142 6.17 -10.69 14.89
N GLN A 143 6.87 -9.81 15.60
CA GLN A 143 8.34 -9.67 15.49
C GLN A 143 9.11 -10.97 15.76
N LYS A 144 8.53 -11.90 16.49
CA LYS A 144 9.15 -13.18 16.85
C LYS A 144 8.70 -14.33 15.94
N ARG A 145 7.49 -14.25 15.42
CA ARG A 145 6.78 -15.37 14.80
C ARG A 145 6.55 -15.20 13.30
N TYR A 146 6.52 -13.95 12.80
CA TYR A 146 6.30 -13.68 11.39
C TYR A 146 7.63 -13.59 10.62
N SER A 147 7.62 -14.10 9.40
CA SER A 147 8.77 -14.08 8.47
C SER A 147 8.27 -14.16 7.03
N TRP A 148 9.21 -14.28 6.06
CA TRP A 148 8.85 -14.58 4.67
C TRP A 148 8.01 -15.85 4.52
N ASN A 149 8.14 -16.79 5.43
CA ASN A 149 7.37 -18.04 5.44
C ASN A 149 6.07 -17.94 6.26
N GLY A 150 5.53 -16.74 6.47
CA GLY A 150 4.32 -16.52 7.26
C GLY A 150 4.55 -16.58 8.77
N VAL A 151 3.45 -16.68 9.52
CA VAL A 151 3.48 -16.85 10.98
C VAL A 151 3.91 -18.27 11.30
N ASP A 152 4.91 -18.41 12.19
CA ASP A 152 5.48 -19.69 12.63
C ASP A 152 6.01 -20.59 11.49
N GLY A 153 6.24 -20.02 10.30
CA GLY A 153 6.70 -20.76 9.12
C GLY A 153 5.58 -21.46 8.35
N GLU A 154 4.33 -21.18 8.67
CA GLU A 154 3.15 -21.82 8.07
C GLU A 154 2.46 -20.90 7.04
N GLY A 155 3.20 -20.36 6.05
CA GLY A 155 2.63 -19.46 5.06
C GLY A 155 3.60 -19.00 4.01
N ASN A 156 3.27 -17.86 3.37
CA ASN A 156 4.10 -17.21 2.36
C ASN A 156 3.87 -15.69 2.42
N GLY A 157 4.85 -14.95 2.95
CA GLY A 157 4.78 -13.49 3.10
C GLY A 157 4.59 -12.71 1.80
N GLY A 158 4.85 -13.32 0.64
CA GLY A 158 4.62 -12.70 -0.67
C GLY A 158 3.19 -12.81 -1.21
N ILE A 159 2.23 -13.38 -0.44
CA ILE A 159 0.83 -13.47 -0.85
C ILE A 159 -0.09 -12.59 -0.01
N CYS A 160 -1.22 -12.16 -0.59
CA CYS A 160 -2.18 -11.29 0.09
C CYS A 160 -2.69 -11.86 1.42
N GLN A 161 -2.94 -13.16 1.48
CA GLN A 161 -3.51 -13.83 2.66
C GLN A 161 -2.61 -13.72 3.90
N ASP A 162 -1.29 -13.66 3.69
CA ASP A 162 -0.30 -13.66 4.77
C ASP A 162 0.33 -12.28 5.01
N SER A 163 0.30 -11.36 4.04
CA SER A 163 0.87 -10.02 4.20
C SER A 163 -0.16 -8.95 4.57
N VAL A 164 -1.36 -8.98 3.98
CA VAL A 164 -2.37 -7.93 4.19
C VAL A 164 -2.90 -7.90 5.63
N PRO A 165 -3.25 -9.02 6.29
CA PRO A 165 -3.68 -8.97 7.69
C PRO A 165 -2.58 -8.40 8.61
N GLN A 166 -1.31 -8.76 8.40
CA GLN A 166 -0.19 -8.26 9.17
C GLN A 166 0.01 -6.76 8.98
N ALA A 167 -0.11 -6.28 7.75
CA ALA A 167 -0.02 -4.85 7.43
C ALA A 167 -1.15 -4.05 8.09
N ILE A 168 -2.38 -4.54 8.03
CA ILE A 168 -3.53 -3.92 8.70
C ILE A 168 -3.30 -3.89 10.22
N GLN A 169 -2.84 -4.99 10.80
CA GLN A 169 -2.55 -5.07 12.24
C GLN A 169 -1.47 -4.08 12.66
N CYS A 170 -0.40 -3.91 11.86
CA CYS A 170 0.64 -2.91 12.12
C CYS A 170 0.08 -1.49 12.18
N ALA A 171 -0.86 -1.13 11.30
CA ALA A 171 -1.52 0.16 11.31
C ALA A 171 -2.45 0.33 12.52
N LEU A 172 -3.30 -0.67 12.80
CA LEU A 172 -4.31 -0.57 13.87
C LEU A 172 -3.69 -0.56 15.29
N GLN A 173 -2.57 -1.27 15.50
CA GLN A 173 -1.90 -1.30 16.80
C GLN A 173 -0.90 -0.17 17.01
N ALA A 174 -0.70 0.70 16.03
CA ALA A 174 0.22 1.83 16.12
C ALA A 174 -0.38 3.01 16.91
N THR A 175 0.49 3.88 17.42
CA THR A 175 0.13 5.13 18.10
C THR A 175 0.09 6.33 17.15
N ASP A 176 0.88 6.30 16.09
CA ASP A 176 1.01 7.33 15.07
C ASP A 176 1.53 6.75 13.75
N PHE A 177 1.75 7.62 12.75
CA PHE A 177 2.23 7.21 11.42
C PHE A 177 3.61 6.55 11.46
N GLU A 178 4.56 7.16 12.17
CA GLU A 178 5.94 6.64 12.24
C GLU A 178 5.96 5.28 12.95
N ASP A 179 5.22 5.15 14.06
CA ASP A 179 5.10 3.90 14.79
C ASP A 179 4.48 2.80 13.92
N ALA A 180 3.48 3.12 13.09
CA ALA A 180 2.88 2.17 12.16
C ALA A 180 3.88 1.62 11.15
N VAL A 181 4.66 2.49 10.52
CA VAL A 181 5.68 2.07 9.55
C VAL A 181 6.81 1.29 10.25
N ARG A 182 7.23 1.72 11.45
CA ARG A 182 8.20 0.96 12.27
C ARG A 182 7.69 -0.41 12.67
N ASN A 183 6.40 -0.54 12.99
CA ASN A 183 5.76 -1.85 13.21
C ASN A 183 5.95 -2.72 11.97
N ALA A 184 5.52 -2.24 10.79
CA ALA A 184 5.56 -2.96 9.53
C ALA A 184 6.96 -3.48 9.17
N ILE A 185 7.95 -2.60 9.21
CA ILE A 185 9.34 -2.98 8.89
C ILE A 185 9.92 -3.96 9.93
N SER A 186 9.57 -3.78 11.20
CA SER A 186 10.14 -4.56 12.31
C SER A 186 9.69 -6.02 12.37
N ILE A 187 8.54 -6.35 11.79
CA ILE A 187 8.05 -7.74 11.76
C ILE A 187 8.73 -8.59 10.68
N GLY A 188 9.37 -7.96 9.69
CA GLY A 188 10.05 -8.66 8.59
C GLY A 188 9.09 -9.15 7.51
N GLY A 189 9.44 -10.27 6.86
CA GLY A 189 8.69 -10.77 5.70
C GLY A 189 8.92 -9.92 4.46
N ASP A 190 7.90 -9.69 3.67
CA ASP A 190 7.85 -8.77 2.52
C ASP A 190 7.68 -7.33 3.03
N SER A 191 8.74 -6.81 3.65
CA SER A 191 8.65 -5.64 4.51
C SER A 191 8.39 -4.32 3.76
N ASP A 192 8.78 -4.20 2.49
CA ASP A 192 8.45 -3.06 1.64
C ASP A 192 6.95 -3.04 1.31
N THR A 193 6.38 -4.17 0.86
CA THR A 193 4.95 -4.31 0.60
C THR A 193 4.12 -4.13 1.89
N ILE A 194 4.52 -4.76 3.00
CA ILE A 194 3.84 -4.59 4.30
C ILE A 194 3.91 -3.11 4.72
N GLY A 195 5.09 -2.48 4.56
CA GLY A 195 5.30 -1.06 4.84
C GLY A 195 4.42 -0.15 3.97
N CYS A 196 4.30 -0.44 2.67
CA CYS A 196 3.46 0.30 1.74
C CYS A 196 1.97 0.23 2.11
N ILE A 197 1.45 -0.96 2.38
CA ILE A 197 0.05 -1.17 2.79
C ILE A 197 -0.21 -0.50 4.13
N THR A 198 0.66 -0.75 5.13
CA THR A 198 0.55 -0.15 6.47
C THR A 198 0.59 1.37 6.39
N GLY A 199 1.55 1.93 5.65
CA GLY A 199 1.71 3.38 5.47
C GLY A 199 0.47 4.03 4.85
N SER A 200 -0.11 3.40 3.83
CA SER A 200 -1.33 3.88 3.18
C SER A 200 -2.55 3.92 4.14
N ILE A 201 -2.67 2.94 5.03
CA ILE A 201 -3.73 2.92 6.05
C ILE A 201 -3.42 3.92 7.17
N ALA A 202 -2.16 3.96 7.61
CA ALA A 202 -1.70 4.86 8.67
C ALA A 202 -1.82 6.34 8.28
N GLU A 203 -1.58 6.69 7.01
CA GLU A 203 -1.82 8.03 6.49
C GLU A 203 -3.28 8.46 6.71
N ALA A 204 -4.23 7.58 6.41
CA ALA A 204 -5.65 7.87 6.60
C ALA A 204 -6.07 7.93 8.08
N LEU A 205 -5.40 7.17 8.96
CA LEU A 205 -5.69 7.15 10.41
C LEU A 205 -5.05 8.33 11.16
N TYR A 206 -3.81 8.67 10.83
CA TYR A 206 -2.98 9.57 11.66
C TYR A 206 -2.53 10.82 10.92
N GLY A 207 -2.54 10.81 9.57
CA GLY A 207 -1.81 11.77 8.75
C GLY A 207 -0.32 11.51 8.72
N VAL A 208 0.36 11.97 7.67
CA VAL A 208 1.83 11.90 7.56
C VAL A 208 2.46 13.15 8.18
N PRO A 209 3.45 13.03 9.09
CA PRO A 209 4.18 14.19 9.60
C PRO A 209 4.86 14.98 8.46
N ALA A 210 4.75 16.31 8.48
CA ALA A 210 5.22 17.17 7.38
C ALA A 210 6.71 16.96 7.04
N ASN A 211 7.56 16.85 8.05
CA ASN A 211 8.98 16.58 7.88
C ASN A 211 9.27 15.22 7.20
N MET A 212 8.45 14.20 7.48
CA MET A 212 8.58 12.89 6.84
C MET A 212 8.11 12.95 5.39
N CYS A 213 7.01 13.63 5.12
CA CYS A 213 6.50 13.86 3.76
C CYS A 213 7.54 14.63 2.92
N GLU A 214 8.06 15.75 3.41
CA GLU A 214 9.09 16.55 2.73
C GLU A 214 10.33 15.71 2.43
N LYS A 215 10.78 14.92 3.40
CA LYS A 215 11.96 14.07 3.22
C LYS A 215 11.70 12.95 2.21
N ALA A 216 10.56 12.26 2.29
CA ALA A 216 10.19 11.21 1.33
C ALA A 216 10.12 11.73 -0.10
N MET A 217 9.55 12.92 -0.30
CA MET A 217 9.47 13.57 -1.63
C MET A 217 10.84 13.77 -2.26
N THR A 218 11.92 13.99 -1.48
CA THR A 218 13.27 14.18 -2.03
C THR A 218 13.85 12.93 -2.71
N TYR A 219 13.31 11.74 -2.44
CA TYR A 219 13.72 10.48 -3.07
C TYR A 219 12.97 10.19 -4.37
N LEU A 220 11.90 10.94 -4.66
CA LEU A 220 11.07 10.74 -5.84
C LEU A 220 11.55 11.60 -7.01
N PRO A 221 11.50 11.10 -8.26
CA PRO A 221 11.69 11.91 -9.46
C PRO A 221 10.65 13.03 -9.56
N GLU A 222 10.97 14.12 -10.25
CA GLU A 222 10.11 15.31 -10.35
C GLU A 222 8.69 15.01 -10.86
N ASN A 223 8.57 14.11 -11.84
CA ASN A 223 7.27 13.70 -12.37
C ASN A 223 6.42 12.95 -11.34
N PHE A 224 7.04 12.17 -10.45
CA PHE A 224 6.34 11.51 -9.34
C PHE A 224 5.90 12.52 -8.28
N GLN A 225 6.78 13.47 -7.94
CA GLN A 225 6.43 14.55 -7.01
C GLN A 225 5.23 15.37 -7.49
N LYS A 226 5.17 15.69 -8.78
CA LYS A 226 4.02 16.38 -9.40
C LYS A 226 2.74 15.54 -9.29
N LEU A 227 2.83 14.25 -9.62
CA LEU A 227 1.68 13.37 -9.57
C LEU A 227 1.12 13.22 -8.15
N VAL A 228 1.99 13.06 -7.15
CA VAL A 228 1.59 13.04 -5.72
C VAL A 228 0.88 14.34 -5.36
N THR A 229 1.47 15.49 -5.71
CA THR A 229 0.89 16.81 -5.41
C THR A 229 -0.48 16.99 -6.07
N GLU A 230 -0.64 16.58 -7.33
CA GLU A 230 -1.92 16.64 -8.04
C GLU A 230 -2.98 15.72 -7.42
N PHE A 231 -2.56 14.51 -7.02
CA PHE A 231 -3.46 13.56 -6.36
C PHE A 231 -3.91 14.08 -5.00
N GLU A 232 -2.99 14.56 -4.18
CA GLU A 232 -3.30 15.17 -2.88
C GLU A 232 -4.22 16.39 -3.00
N ALA A 233 -3.98 17.25 -3.99
CA ALA A 233 -4.82 18.42 -4.23
C ALA A 233 -6.27 18.06 -4.58
N LYS A 234 -6.48 16.93 -5.24
CA LYS A 234 -7.81 16.50 -5.70
C LYS A 234 -8.54 15.60 -4.71
N TYR A 235 -7.82 14.68 -4.06
CA TYR A 235 -8.39 13.63 -3.22
C TYR A 235 -7.89 13.65 -1.78
N GLY A 236 -6.78 14.34 -1.50
CA GLY A 236 -6.26 14.50 -0.15
C GLY A 236 -7.31 15.23 0.70
N SER A 237 -7.73 14.61 1.76
CA SER A 237 -8.51 15.29 2.77
C SER A 237 -7.56 16.25 3.48
N GLY A 238 -7.86 17.47 3.75
CA GLY A 238 -7.06 18.40 4.56
C GLY A 238 -6.62 17.88 5.94
N LEU A 239 -6.32 16.58 6.07
CA LEU A 239 -5.75 15.85 7.19
C LEU A 239 -4.25 16.12 7.39
N ARG A 240 -3.65 17.09 6.67
CA ARG A 240 -2.47 17.74 7.22
C ARG A 240 -2.93 18.43 8.50
N LYS A 241 -2.89 17.72 9.61
CA LYS A 241 -2.99 18.34 10.92
C LYS A 241 -1.84 19.35 10.99
N THR A 242 -2.16 20.62 10.73
CA THR A 242 -1.32 21.71 11.17
C THR A 242 -1.00 21.43 12.63
N GLU A 243 0.29 21.33 12.95
CA GLU A 243 0.75 21.36 14.33
C GLU A 243 0.14 22.60 15.00
N GLY A 244 -0.76 22.38 15.94
CA GLY A 244 -1.35 23.47 16.69
C GLY A 244 -2.83 23.29 17.01
N ARG A 245 -3.14 22.40 17.94
CA ARG A 245 -4.09 22.66 19.05
C ARG A 245 -3.89 21.65 20.16
#